data_1f93b90baf8c19c56303c6b21df3fc8d
#
_entry.id   1f93b90baf8c19c56303c6b21df3fc8d
#
_cell.length_a   1.000
_cell.length_b   1.000
_cell.length_c   1.000
_cell.angle_alpha   90.00
_cell.angle_beta   90.00
_cell.angle_gamma   90.00
#
_symmetry.space_group_name_H-M   'P 1'
#
loop_
_entity.id
_entity.type
_entity.pdbx_description
1 polymer ?
#
loop_
_entity_poly.entity_id
_entity_poly.type
_entity_poly.pdbx_seq_one_letter_code
_entity_poly.pdbx_strand_id
1 'polypeptide(L)'
;NQELEERYDQWASAYDKDLEDDYAWNAPHNAVKVFAELVQCSAKVLDAGAGTGLVGEILATLGFKDIVAMDLSMGMLDVAKAKNVYHSFHQMALGGDLDFGNDTFDAVISVGVFTLGHAPPHAFDELVRITKPGGFIVFSLRTDAYKDNGFKEYQSGLEAAGKWKLVQATDPFQPLPKGEPEVYHQIWAYEVC
;
A
#
# COMPACT_ATOMS: atom_id res chain seq x y z
N ASN A 1 13.26 -3.31 11.42
CA ASN A 1 11.82 -3.10 11.67
C ASN A 1 11.57 -2.36 13.00
N GLN A 2 12.23 -2.74 14.12
CA GLN A 2 11.95 -2.13 15.43
C GLN A 2 12.21 -0.60 15.46
N GLU A 3 13.34 -0.15 14.91
CA GLU A 3 13.65 1.29 14.83
C GLU A 3 12.67 2.06 13.94
N LEU A 4 12.20 1.43 12.87
CA LEU A 4 11.20 1.98 11.96
C LEU A 4 9.83 2.08 12.66
N GLU A 5 9.42 1.05 13.39
CA GLU A 5 8.21 1.00 14.20
C GLU A 5 8.20 2.12 15.24
N GLU A 6 9.24 2.23 16.07
CA GLU A 6 9.38 3.25 17.11
C GLU A 6 9.29 4.68 16.52
N ARG A 7 9.86 4.91 15.34
CA ARG A 7 9.81 6.19 14.66
C ARG A 7 8.38 6.55 14.22
N TYR A 8 7.65 5.59 13.65
CA TYR A 8 6.26 5.80 13.22
C TYR A 8 5.31 5.94 14.40
N ASP A 9 5.50 5.20 15.49
CA ASP A 9 4.72 5.36 16.71
C ASP A 9 4.82 6.78 17.29
N GLN A 10 6.03 7.35 17.28
CA GLN A 10 6.26 8.73 17.75
C GLN A 10 5.64 9.78 16.82
N TRP A 11 5.59 9.52 15.52
CA TRP A 11 5.10 10.47 14.53
C TRP A 11 3.58 10.38 14.28
N ALA A 12 2.93 9.29 14.68
CA ALA A 12 1.55 8.96 14.34
C ALA A 12 0.55 10.11 14.59
N SER A 13 0.68 10.83 15.69
CA SER A 13 -0.26 11.92 16.05
C SER A 13 -0.16 13.19 15.18
N ALA A 14 0.98 13.41 14.52
CA ALA A 14 1.22 14.57 13.66
C ALA A 14 1.22 14.20 12.16
N TYR A 15 1.24 12.90 11.85
CA TYR A 15 1.51 12.36 10.53
C TYR A 15 0.61 12.93 9.43
N ASP A 16 -0.71 12.89 9.63
CA ASP A 16 -1.67 13.36 8.63
C ASP A 16 -1.49 14.84 8.32
N LYS A 17 -1.33 15.65 9.37
CA LYS A 17 -1.12 17.09 9.22
C LYS A 17 0.17 17.41 8.47
N ASP A 18 1.26 16.76 8.86
CA ASP A 18 2.57 17.01 8.23
C ASP A 18 2.54 16.62 6.74
N LEU A 19 1.91 15.49 6.40
CA LEU A 19 1.85 15.01 5.02
C LEU A 19 0.87 15.80 4.14
N GLU A 20 -0.32 16.12 4.64
CA GLU A 20 -1.34 16.83 3.84
C GLU A 20 -1.05 18.32 3.75
N ASP A 21 -0.82 18.98 4.88
CA ASP A 21 -0.67 20.43 4.93
C ASP A 21 0.73 20.89 4.47
N ASP A 22 1.78 20.24 4.99
CA ASP A 22 3.16 20.68 4.78
C ASP A 22 3.75 20.12 3.49
N TYR A 23 3.45 18.86 3.13
CA TYR A 23 4.07 18.20 1.97
C TYR A 23 3.14 17.99 0.78
N ALA A 24 1.81 18.21 0.94
CA ALA A 24 0.79 17.99 -0.09
C ALA A 24 0.84 16.57 -0.67
N TRP A 25 0.85 15.56 0.22
CA TRP A 25 0.96 14.15 -0.17
C TRP A 25 -0.25 13.67 -0.97
N ASN A 26 0.00 13.35 -2.23
CA ASN A 26 -1.05 13.01 -3.19
C ASN A 26 -1.06 11.52 -3.61
N ALA A 27 -0.11 10.73 -3.14
CA ALA A 27 -0.02 9.31 -3.50
C ALA A 27 -1.28 8.50 -3.13
N PRO A 28 -1.95 8.70 -1.96
CA PRO A 28 -3.20 8.01 -1.65
C PRO A 28 -4.29 8.23 -2.69
N HIS A 29 -4.50 9.48 -3.11
CA HIS A 29 -5.52 9.83 -4.11
C HIS A 29 -5.21 9.20 -5.48
N ASN A 30 -3.95 9.24 -5.92
CA ASN A 30 -3.53 8.63 -7.18
C ASN A 30 -3.68 7.10 -7.16
N ALA A 31 -3.32 6.46 -6.06
CA ALA A 31 -3.45 5.01 -5.92
C ALA A 31 -4.91 4.57 -5.85
N VAL A 32 -5.73 5.24 -5.04
CA VAL A 32 -7.16 4.93 -4.92
C VAL A 32 -7.90 5.16 -6.22
N LYS A 33 -7.53 6.16 -7.01
CA LYS A 33 -8.11 6.38 -8.34
C LYS A 33 -7.91 5.15 -9.23
N VAL A 34 -6.69 4.64 -9.35
CA VAL A 34 -6.39 3.42 -10.13
C VAL A 34 -7.12 2.21 -9.54
N PHE A 35 -7.11 2.08 -8.21
CA PHE A 35 -7.77 0.99 -7.51
C PHE A 35 -9.28 0.93 -7.78
N ALA A 36 -9.97 2.06 -7.70
CA ALA A 36 -11.42 2.14 -7.89
C ALA A 36 -11.87 1.92 -9.35
N GLU A 37 -10.96 2.05 -10.32
CA GLU A 37 -11.23 1.68 -11.72
C GLU A 37 -11.25 0.16 -11.92
N LEU A 38 -10.57 -0.61 -11.06
CA LEU A 38 -10.36 -2.06 -11.20
C LEU A 38 -11.18 -2.88 -10.21
N VAL A 39 -11.44 -2.34 -9.02
CA VAL A 39 -11.98 -3.09 -7.88
C VAL A 39 -13.38 -2.58 -7.52
N GLN A 40 -14.32 -3.51 -7.34
CA GLN A 40 -15.69 -3.18 -6.93
C GLN A 40 -15.78 -2.85 -5.45
N CYS A 41 -16.67 -1.91 -5.05
CA CYS A 41 -16.79 -1.51 -3.64
C CYS A 41 -17.30 -2.62 -2.69
N SER A 42 -17.81 -3.73 -3.21
CA SER A 42 -18.18 -4.92 -2.44
C SER A 42 -17.00 -5.83 -2.11
N ALA A 43 -15.82 -5.56 -2.66
CA ALA A 43 -14.61 -6.35 -2.45
C ALA A 43 -14.11 -6.29 -1.01
N LYS A 44 -13.54 -7.40 -0.54
CA LYS A 44 -12.75 -7.45 0.69
C LYS A 44 -11.34 -6.98 0.38
N VAL A 45 -10.94 -5.85 0.97
CA VAL A 45 -9.72 -5.13 0.67
C VAL A 45 -8.75 -5.19 1.84
N LEU A 46 -7.47 -5.42 1.57
CA LEU A 46 -6.37 -5.17 2.51
C LEU A 46 -5.69 -3.85 2.15
N ASP A 47 -5.62 -2.94 3.11
CA ASP A 47 -4.74 -1.76 3.10
C ASP A 47 -3.43 -2.15 3.81
N ALA A 48 -2.42 -2.49 3.01
CA ALA A 48 -1.14 -3.03 3.48
C ALA A 48 -0.11 -1.91 3.69
N GLY A 49 0.16 -1.58 4.94
CA GLY A 49 0.86 -0.38 5.36
C GLY A 49 -0.13 0.78 5.45
N ALA A 50 -1.23 0.56 6.18
CA ALA A 50 -2.34 1.51 6.28
C ALA A 50 -1.96 2.83 6.95
N GLY A 51 -0.88 2.84 7.74
CA GLY A 51 -0.48 4.01 8.52
C GLY A 51 -1.62 4.52 9.38
N THR A 52 -1.86 5.82 9.33
CA THR A 52 -2.96 6.49 10.03
C THR A 52 -4.33 6.30 9.36
N GLY A 53 -4.40 5.60 8.21
CA GLY A 53 -5.66 5.25 7.56
C GLY A 53 -6.15 6.22 6.49
N LEU A 54 -5.30 7.06 5.91
CA LEU A 54 -5.68 8.01 4.85
C LEU A 54 -6.26 7.31 3.61
N VAL A 55 -5.67 6.19 3.20
CA VAL A 55 -6.18 5.38 2.07
C VAL A 55 -7.57 4.83 2.39
N GLY A 56 -7.76 4.28 3.59
CA GLY A 56 -9.06 3.74 4.00
C GLY A 56 -10.17 4.79 4.05
N GLU A 57 -9.86 6.03 4.49
CA GLU A 57 -10.83 7.14 4.44
C GLU A 57 -11.28 7.42 3.01
N ILE A 58 -10.34 7.51 2.06
CA ILE A 58 -10.68 7.77 0.66
C ILE A 58 -11.51 6.61 0.10
N LEU A 59 -11.11 5.35 0.35
CA LEU A 59 -11.87 4.16 -0.07
C LEU A 59 -13.29 4.16 0.51
N ALA A 60 -13.46 4.51 1.78
CA ALA A 60 -14.76 4.58 2.44
C ALA A 60 -15.69 5.62 1.78
N THR A 61 -15.15 6.79 1.36
CA THR A 61 -15.93 7.80 0.62
C THR A 61 -16.45 7.29 -0.74
N LEU A 62 -15.75 6.31 -1.33
CA LEU A 62 -16.13 5.65 -2.58
C LEU A 62 -17.06 4.45 -2.37
N GLY A 63 -17.42 4.14 -1.11
CA GLY A 63 -18.38 3.11 -0.78
C GLY A 63 -17.78 1.73 -0.46
N PHE A 64 -16.46 1.59 -0.38
CA PHE A 64 -15.83 0.38 0.13
C PHE A 64 -16.14 0.23 1.62
N LYS A 65 -16.51 -0.97 2.07
CA LYS A 65 -16.98 -1.23 3.45
C LYS A 65 -16.21 -2.34 4.15
N ASP A 66 -15.64 -3.28 3.42
CA ASP A 66 -14.88 -4.40 3.97
C ASP A 66 -13.38 -4.15 3.76
N ILE A 67 -12.84 -3.22 4.56
CA ILE A 67 -11.43 -2.81 4.49
C ILE A 67 -10.73 -3.28 5.77
N VAL A 68 -9.65 -4.01 5.60
CA VAL A 68 -8.77 -4.48 6.68
C VAL A 68 -7.50 -3.63 6.68
N ALA A 69 -7.11 -3.12 7.83
CA ALA A 69 -5.85 -2.39 8.00
C ALA A 69 -4.73 -3.32 8.48
N MET A 70 -3.57 -3.19 7.89
CA MET A 70 -2.33 -3.82 8.36
C MET A 70 -1.19 -2.79 8.36
N ASP A 71 -0.47 -2.69 9.46
CA ASP A 71 0.70 -1.82 9.57
C ASP A 71 1.73 -2.41 10.55
N LEU A 72 2.98 -1.98 10.42
CA LEU A 72 4.07 -2.31 11.34
C LEU A 72 3.88 -1.61 12.70
N SER A 73 3.40 -0.37 12.68
CA SER A 73 3.27 0.51 13.85
C SER A 73 1.88 0.40 14.48
N MET A 74 1.86 0.02 15.76
CA MET A 74 0.61 0.03 16.53
C MET A 74 0.10 1.46 16.77
N GLY A 75 1.00 2.42 16.96
CA GLY A 75 0.63 3.83 17.11
C GLY A 75 -0.11 4.36 15.87
N MET A 76 0.34 4.00 14.67
CA MET A 76 -0.36 4.32 13.43
C MET A 76 -1.75 3.69 13.36
N LEU A 77 -1.85 2.40 13.68
CA LEU A 77 -3.14 1.70 13.70
C LEU A 77 -4.12 2.27 14.73
N ASP A 78 -3.63 2.77 15.86
CA ASP A 78 -4.49 3.41 16.88
C ASP A 78 -5.08 4.73 16.35
N VAL A 79 -4.35 5.49 15.55
CA VAL A 79 -4.90 6.66 14.84
C VAL A 79 -5.91 6.22 13.79
N ALA A 80 -5.59 5.20 13.00
CA ALA A 80 -6.50 4.65 11.97
C ALA A 80 -7.82 4.14 12.56
N LYS A 81 -7.81 3.54 13.77
CA LYS A 81 -9.01 3.09 14.48
C LYS A 81 -9.99 4.23 14.73
N ALA A 82 -9.51 5.43 15.05
CA ALA A 82 -10.35 6.58 15.33
C ALA A 82 -11.15 7.05 14.10
N LYS A 83 -10.72 6.70 12.89
CA LYS A 83 -11.41 7.04 11.63
C LYS A 83 -12.66 6.19 11.36
N ASN A 84 -12.81 5.04 12.04
CA ASN A 84 -13.97 4.14 11.97
C ASN A 84 -14.32 3.67 10.53
N VAL A 85 -13.32 3.46 9.69
CA VAL A 85 -13.50 3.01 8.30
C VAL A 85 -13.03 1.58 8.06
N TYR A 86 -12.25 1.01 8.97
CA TYR A 86 -11.72 -0.35 8.86
C TYR A 86 -12.52 -1.37 9.66
N HIS A 87 -12.66 -2.57 9.09
CA HIS A 87 -13.31 -3.71 9.72
C HIS A 87 -12.45 -4.37 10.81
N SER A 88 -11.13 -4.46 10.57
CA SER A 88 -10.15 -5.04 11.50
C SER A 88 -8.76 -4.45 11.32
N PHE A 89 -7.90 -4.66 12.32
CA PHE A 89 -6.55 -4.10 12.39
C PHE A 89 -5.55 -5.19 12.76
N HIS A 90 -4.43 -5.25 12.05
CA HIS A 90 -3.41 -6.27 12.22
C HIS A 90 -2.02 -5.64 12.25
N GLN A 91 -1.27 -5.83 13.33
CA GLN A 91 0.11 -5.39 13.42
C GLN A 91 1.02 -6.44 12.80
N MET A 92 1.52 -6.18 11.60
CA MET A 92 2.44 -7.04 10.86
C MET A 92 3.33 -6.21 9.96
N ALA A 93 4.52 -6.75 9.64
CA ALA A 93 5.49 -6.12 8.74
C ALA A 93 5.47 -6.77 7.36
N LEU A 94 5.41 -5.99 6.30
CA LEU A 94 5.67 -6.46 4.94
C LEU A 94 7.13 -6.94 4.80
N GLY A 95 7.32 -8.09 4.15
CA GLY A 95 8.62 -8.77 4.02
C GLY A 95 8.82 -9.90 5.02
N GLY A 96 7.87 -10.14 5.93
CA GLY A 96 7.74 -11.35 6.74
C GLY A 96 6.51 -12.14 6.33
N ASP A 97 6.29 -13.29 6.98
CA ASP A 97 5.06 -14.09 6.80
C ASP A 97 3.87 -13.31 7.34
N LEU A 98 2.79 -13.24 6.57
CA LEU A 98 1.55 -12.60 6.99
C LEU A 98 0.57 -13.64 7.55
N ASP A 99 -0.01 -13.37 8.71
CA ASP A 99 -1.00 -14.24 9.38
C ASP A 99 -2.39 -14.10 8.72
N PHE A 100 -2.41 -14.25 7.40
CA PHE A 100 -3.62 -14.36 6.60
C PHE A 100 -3.58 -15.66 5.79
N GLY A 101 -4.73 -16.29 5.61
CA GLY A 101 -4.85 -17.47 4.73
C GLY A 101 -4.59 -17.11 3.26
N ASN A 102 -4.30 -18.12 2.44
CA ASN A 102 -4.27 -17.96 0.99
C ASN A 102 -5.62 -17.44 0.49
N ASP A 103 -5.60 -16.67 -0.59
CA ASP A 103 -6.81 -16.23 -1.29
C ASP A 103 -7.85 -15.55 -0.37
N THR A 104 -7.37 -14.79 0.62
CA THR A 104 -8.23 -14.15 1.63
C THR A 104 -8.88 -12.87 1.13
N PHE A 105 -8.18 -12.09 0.32
CA PHE A 105 -8.61 -10.76 -0.13
C PHE A 105 -8.96 -10.75 -1.62
N ASP A 106 -9.98 -9.98 -1.98
CA ASP A 106 -10.33 -9.72 -3.39
C ASP A 106 -9.34 -8.72 -4.00
N ALA A 107 -8.79 -7.81 -3.19
CA ALA A 107 -7.78 -6.87 -3.62
C ALA A 107 -6.90 -6.38 -2.46
N VAL A 108 -5.69 -5.94 -2.79
CA VAL A 108 -4.73 -5.32 -1.88
C VAL A 108 -4.34 -3.94 -2.42
N ILE A 109 -4.28 -2.95 -1.55
CA ILE A 109 -3.71 -1.64 -1.84
C ILE A 109 -2.56 -1.36 -0.87
N SER A 110 -1.45 -0.77 -1.35
CA SER A 110 -0.29 -0.43 -0.52
C SER A 110 0.34 0.87 -0.99
N VAL A 111 0.31 1.91 -0.14
CA VAL A 111 0.73 3.26 -0.52
C VAL A 111 1.79 3.79 0.44
N GLY A 112 2.90 4.29 -0.12
CA GLY A 112 3.99 4.86 0.67
C GLY A 112 4.91 3.82 1.34
N VAL A 113 4.76 2.54 1.02
CA VAL A 113 5.46 1.44 1.68
C VAL A 113 6.67 0.95 0.86
N PHE A 114 6.53 0.85 -0.46
CA PHE A 114 7.63 0.40 -1.33
C PHE A 114 8.55 1.58 -1.68
N THR A 115 9.39 1.92 -0.70
CA THR A 115 10.36 3.01 -0.76
C THR A 115 11.71 2.52 -0.23
N LEU A 116 12.72 3.43 -0.19
CA LEU A 116 14.04 3.09 0.35
C LEU A 116 13.96 2.78 1.85
N GLY A 117 14.44 1.61 2.25
CA GLY A 117 14.55 1.22 3.65
C GLY A 117 13.25 0.73 4.33
N HIS A 118 12.17 0.53 3.56
CA HIS A 118 10.91 -0.03 4.05
C HIS A 118 10.71 -1.48 3.56
N ALA A 119 9.56 -1.81 2.94
CA ALA A 119 9.29 -3.17 2.51
C ALA A 119 10.23 -3.61 1.36
N PRO A 120 10.80 -4.81 1.43
CA PRO A 120 11.65 -5.36 0.38
C PRO A 120 10.81 -5.93 -0.79
N PRO A 121 11.43 -6.17 -1.97
CA PRO A 121 10.70 -6.70 -3.14
C PRO A 121 10.01 -8.06 -2.90
N HIS A 122 10.59 -8.94 -2.08
CA HIS A 122 9.99 -10.25 -1.78
C HIS A 122 8.69 -10.17 -0.95
N ALA A 123 8.34 -8.99 -0.43
CA ALA A 123 7.04 -8.77 0.18
C ALA A 123 5.87 -9.04 -0.80
N PHE A 124 6.11 -8.95 -2.10
CA PHE A 124 5.10 -9.27 -3.11
C PHE A 124 4.68 -10.74 -3.11
N ASP A 125 5.52 -11.67 -2.65
CA ASP A 125 5.16 -13.10 -2.58
C ASP A 125 3.95 -13.31 -1.66
N GLU A 126 3.99 -12.68 -0.48
CA GLU A 126 2.88 -12.76 0.48
C GLU A 126 1.65 -12.02 -0.03
N LEU A 127 1.81 -10.84 -0.65
CA LEU A 127 0.67 -10.12 -1.23
C LEU A 127 -0.01 -10.95 -2.33
N VAL A 128 0.76 -11.63 -3.17
CA VAL A 128 0.23 -12.57 -4.19
C VAL A 128 -0.47 -13.74 -3.52
N ARG A 129 0.13 -14.35 -2.48
CA ARG A 129 -0.44 -15.51 -1.79
C ARG A 129 -1.80 -15.23 -1.15
N ILE A 130 -1.95 -14.06 -0.51
CA ILE A 130 -3.18 -13.69 0.21
C ILE A 130 -4.26 -13.11 -0.68
N THR A 131 -3.93 -12.74 -1.92
CA THR A 131 -4.89 -12.20 -2.90
C THR A 131 -5.45 -13.34 -3.75
N LYS A 132 -6.77 -13.36 -3.94
CA LYS A 132 -7.44 -14.36 -4.77
C LYS A 132 -6.98 -14.30 -6.23
N PRO A 133 -6.94 -15.42 -6.95
CA PRO A 133 -6.80 -15.40 -8.41
C PRO A 133 -7.89 -14.52 -9.05
N GLY A 134 -7.48 -13.66 -9.99
CA GLY A 134 -8.33 -12.62 -10.58
C GLY A 134 -8.49 -11.36 -9.71
N GLY A 135 -7.92 -11.36 -8.51
CA GLY A 135 -7.87 -10.19 -7.64
C GLY A 135 -6.73 -9.22 -8.02
N PHE A 136 -6.74 -8.02 -7.45
CA PHE A 136 -5.81 -6.97 -7.83
C PHE A 136 -4.89 -6.58 -6.68
N ILE A 137 -3.63 -6.31 -7.01
CA ILE A 137 -2.65 -5.67 -6.11
C ILE A 137 -2.28 -4.33 -6.72
N VAL A 138 -2.60 -3.23 -6.02
CA VAL A 138 -2.30 -1.86 -6.43
C VAL A 138 -1.36 -1.22 -5.41
N PHE A 139 -0.25 -0.67 -5.86
CA PHE A 139 0.74 -0.07 -4.96
C PHE A 139 1.45 1.13 -5.56
N SER A 140 1.92 2.02 -4.70
CA SER A 140 2.85 3.07 -5.07
C SER A 140 4.29 2.59 -4.89
N LEU A 141 5.16 2.92 -5.83
CA LEU A 141 6.58 2.57 -5.79
C LEU A 141 7.44 3.75 -6.24
N ARG A 142 8.48 4.05 -5.45
CA ARG A 142 9.51 5.04 -5.84
C ARG A 142 10.22 4.60 -7.11
N THR A 143 10.41 5.52 -8.02
CA THR A 143 11.02 5.23 -9.33
C THR A 143 12.50 4.87 -9.24
N ASP A 144 13.22 5.41 -8.26
CA ASP A 144 14.61 5.04 -7.96
C ASP A 144 14.68 3.65 -7.31
N ALA A 145 13.82 3.36 -6.31
CA ALA A 145 13.74 2.03 -5.73
C ALA A 145 13.40 0.96 -6.78
N TYR A 146 12.49 1.25 -7.70
CA TYR A 146 12.18 0.35 -8.82
C TYR A 146 13.41 -0.02 -9.64
N LYS A 147 14.30 0.95 -9.92
CA LYS A 147 15.49 0.76 -10.75
C LYS A 147 16.64 0.11 -10.01
N ASP A 148 16.87 0.51 -8.76
CA ASP A 148 18.14 0.30 -8.06
C ASP A 148 18.05 -0.73 -6.91
N ASN A 149 16.83 -1.09 -6.45
CA ASN A 149 16.61 -1.96 -5.30
C ASN A 149 15.97 -3.32 -5.63
N GLY A 150 16.06 -3.77 -6.88
CA GLY A 150 15.63 -5.11 -7.29
C GLY A 150 14.11 -5.27 -7.51
N PHE A 151 13.32 -4.22 -7.37
CA PHE A 151 11.87 -4.29 -7.60
C PHE A 151 11.52 -4.64 -9.04
N LYS A 152 12.25 -4.08 -10.02
CA LYS A 152 12.04 -4.35 -11.45
C LYS A 152 12.21 -5.83 -11.77
N GLU A 153 13.33 -6.40 -11.33
CA GLU A 153 13.67 -7.80 -11.54
C GLU A 153 12.67 -8.72 -10.86
N TYR A 154 12.26 -8.35 -9.64
CA TYR A 154 11.30 -9.14 -8.85
C TYR A 154 9.91 -9.16 -9.50
N GLN A 155 9.39 -7.99 -9.90
CA GLN A 155 8.11 -7.88 -10.59
C GLN A 155 8.12 -8.68 -11.89
N SER A 156 9.18 -8.55 -12.71
CA SER A 156 9.34 -9.32 -13.95
C SER A 156 9.46 -10.82 -13.70
N GLY A 157 10.09 -11.23 -12.61
CA GLY A 157 10.18 -12.63 -12.19
C GLY A 157 8.82 -13.24 -11.85
N LEU A 158 7.98 -12.52 -11.13
CA LEU A 158 6.61 -12.95 -10.81
C LEU A 158 5.72 -13.03 -12.07
N GLU A 159 5.88 -12.09 -13.02
CA GLU A 159 5.19 -12.17 -14.32
C GLU A 159 5.65 -13.38 -15.12
N ALA A 160 6.95 -13.60 -15.24
CA ALA A 160 7.49 -14.76 -15.95
C ALA A 160 7.09 -16.09 -15.33
N ALA A 161 6.89 -16.14 -14.01
CA ALA A 161 6.39 -17.29 -13.28
C ALA A 161 4.86 -17.47 -13.38
N GLY A 162 4.15 -16.57 -14.05
CA GLY A 162 2.69 -16.60 -14.19
C GLY A 162 1.95 -16.39 -12.86
N LYS A 163 2.56 -15.67 -11.91
CA LYS A 163 1.95 -15.39 -10.59
C LYS A 163 1.01 -14.20 -10.64
N TRP A 164 1.34 -13.22 -11.44
CA TRP A 164 0.54 -12.04 -11.72
C TRP A 164 0.81 -11.52 -13.13
N LYS A 165 -0.02 -10.60 -13.59
CA LYS A 165 0.17 -9.87 -14.86
C LYS A 165 -0.03 -8.37 -14.66
N LEU A 166 0.80 -7.57 -15.30
CA LEU A 166 0.66 -6.11 -15.28
C LEU A 166 -0.65 -5.71 -15.98
N VAL A 167 -1.45 -4.91 -15.30
CA VAL A 167 -2.69 -4.31 -15.84
C VAL A 167 -2.45 -2.85 -16.21
N GLN A 168 -1.82 -2.09 -15.29
CA GLN A 168 -1.59 -0.66 -15.47
C GLN A 168 -0.35 -0.20 -14.71
N ALA A 169 0.37 0.74 -15.30
CA ALA A 169 1.36 1.56 -14.62
C ALA A 169 1.13 3.01 -15.03
N THR A 170 1.05 3.93 -14.06
CA THR A 170 0.88 5.36 -14.35
C THR A 170 2.18 5.98 -14.83
N ASP A 171 2.10 7.18 -15.39
CA ASP A 171 3.28 8.03 -15.51
C ASP A 171 3.84 8.38 -14.12
N PRO A 172 5.17 8.63 -14.01
CA PRO A 172 5.76 9.11 -12.77
C PRO A 172 5.16 10.45 -12.32
N PHE A 173 4.90 10.58 -11.02
CA PHE A 173 4.40 11.81 -10.40
C PHE A 173 5.16 12.13 -9.12
N GLN A 174 5.14 13.39 -8.67
CA GLN A 174 5.74 13.83 -7.42
C GLN A 174 4.74 13.57 -6.27
N PRO A 175 5.01 12.59 -5.36
CA PRO A 175 4.09 12.27 -4.27
C PRO A 175 4.05 13.35 -3.18
N LEU A 176 5.17 14.06 -2.98
CA LEU A 176 5.38 15.09 -1.97
C LEU A 176 5.94 16.37 -2.62
N PRO A 177 5.16 17.07 -3.47
CA PRO A 177 5.69 18.15 -4.29
C PRO A 177 6.25 19.34 -3.51
N LYS A 178 5.81 19.55 -2.27
CA LYS A 178 6.33 20.59 -1.39
C LYS A 178 7.47 20.10 -0.47
N GLY A 179 7.57 18.80 -0.21
CA GLY A 179 8.58 18.22 0.69
C GLY A 179 9.79 17.66 -0.05
N GLU A 180 9.55 16.78 -1.02
CA GLU A 180 10.59 16.07 -1.77
C GLU A 180 10.36 16.18 -3.30
N PRO A 181 10.57 17.36 -3.91
CA PRO A 181 10.26 17.59 -5.32
C PRO A 181 11.12 16.77 -6.29
N GLU A 182 12.24 16.22 -5.85
CA GLU A 182 13.14 15.35 -6.63
C GLU A 182 12.64 13.89 -6.67
N VAL A 183 11.71 13.52 -5.78
CA VAL A 183 11.22 12.15 -5.63
C VAL A 183 10.01 11.93 -6.52
N TYR A 184 10.02 10.81 -7.24
CA TYR A 184 8.91 10.40 -8.10
C TYR A 184 8.42 9.01 -7.71
N HIS A 185 7.10 8.85 -7.73
CA HIS A 185 6.43 7.56 -7.61
C HIS A 185 5.68 7.21 -8.88
N GLN A 186 5.37 5.93 -9.04
CA GLN A 186 4.38 5.41 -9.99
C GLN A 186 3.38 4.56 -9.23
N ILE A 187 2.14 4.50 -9.71
CA ILE A 187 1.17 3.51 -9.25
C ILE A 187 1.21 2.33 -10.22
N TRP A 188 1.34 1.16 -9.67
CA TRP A 188 1.35 -0.12 -10.37
C TRP A 188 0.12 -0.92 -9.98
N ALA A 189 -0.52 -1.54 -10.93
CA ALA A 189 -1.65 -2.44 -10.73
C ALA A 189 -1.39 -3.77 -11.44
N TYR A 190 -1.45 -4.85 -10.68
CA TYR A 190 -1.29 -6.22 -11.14
C TYR A 190 -2.54 -7.03 -10.84
N GLU A 191 -2.93 -7.93 -11.75
CA GLU A 191 -3.93 -8.96 -11.50
C GLU A 191 -3.23 -10.28 -11.16
N VAL A 192 -3.63 -10.90 -10.06
CA VAL A 192 -3.12 -12.21 -9.61
C VAL A 192 -3.69 -13.32 -10.51
N CYS A 193 -2.84 -14.29 -10.92
CA CYS A 193 -3.22 -15.38 -11.83
C CYS A 193 -3.62 -16.66 -11.11
#